data_c19f0c08463819f31b87e26fb3464c9d
#
_entry.id   c19f0c08463819f31b87e26fb3464c9d
#
_cell.length_a   1.000
_cell.length_b   1.000
_cell.length_c   1.000
_cell.angle_alpha   90.00
_cell.angle_beta   90.00
_cell.angle_gamma   90.00
#
_symmetry.space_group_name_H-M   'P 1'
#
loop_
_entity.id
_entity.type
_entity.pdbx_description
1 polymer ?
#
loop_
_entity_poly.entity_id
_entity_poly.type
_entity_poly.pdbx_seq_one_letter_code
_entity_poly.pdbx_strand_id
1 'polypeptide(L)'
;MVEKAREYIHNGDIFQVNLSRRIRTKISGDAYNVYRKLRAANPAPFACYLHFGDLRVMSSSPERFFRLKDGWIETRPIKGTRPRGKSAQEDERLQEELLASEKDLAELTMIVDLERNDLGRICRMGSVEVTELVKIETYATVFHLVSTIRGELADGMDVTDCIRATFPGGSITGAPKIRAMEIIDELEPVKRNIYTGAIGYMGFDGASDFNIAIRTIIADKENAYYQVGGGIVWDSVPESEYMETLDKGSAIQNILEGKDMGREKDTAPSKKIKSEKFREPKKYIDDTDFGFMYGLSLFETFPVQEDSTVKLLDAHANRIIRSAESLGFAVPFGACEWGEIVTDYISAHTICGKILRVTVSFGDAAEIKPSVHFSCRENSNSGSRDHGYRIQVANTIRNETSILSTHKTGNYAENYLVLKSVVSRNYDDALFLNSQRNLAETTKCNLFFVKNEILYTPDLFCGILPGVVREFVIQRAKAMGITVNEGKFTLENLSEAQEVFVTNSVIGIRRVSVIEESADQIWFQDRAEGRITSMIQIEYNQNCK
;
A
#
# COMPACT_ATOMS: atom_id res chain seq x y z
N MET A 1 36.73 22.24 2.91
CA MET A 1 35.30 22.64 2.92
C MET A 1 34.83 22.98 4.34
N VAL A 2 34.92 22.05 5.29
CA VAL A 2 34.43 22.27 6.67
C VAL A 2 35.11 23.46 7.35
N GLU A 3 36.44 23.56 7.30
CA GLU A 3 37.19 24.71 7.86
C GLU A 3 36.76 26.04 7.25
N LYS A 4 36.56 26.06 5.90
CA LYS A 4 36.11 27.28 5.22
C LYS A 4 34.68 27.68 5.60
N ALA A 5 33.78 26.69 5.78
CA ALA A 5 32.44 26.95 6.29
C ALA A 5 32.46 27.51 7.73
N ARG A 6 33.37 27.02 8.59
CA ARG A 6 33.55 27.54 9.95
C ARG A 6 34.10 29.00 9.92
N GLU A 7 34.95 29.37 8.96
CA GLU A 7 35.34 30.76 8.77
C GLU A 7 34.15 31.66 8.46
N TYR A 8 33.23 31.23 7.58
CA TYR A 8 31.99 31.97 7.30
C TYR A 8 31.10 32.09 8.54
N ILE A 9 31.00 31.04 9.35
CA ILE A 9 30.25 31.07 10.62
C ILE A 9 30.93 32.04 11.60
N HIS A 10 32.25 31.98 11.73
CA HIS A 10 33.02 32.89 12.60
C HIS A 10 32.83 34.35 12.22
N ASN A 11 32.79 34.66 10.92
CA ASN A 11 32.60 35.99 10.41
C ASN A 11 31.16 36.52 10.50
N GLY A 12 30.20 35.63 10.93
CA GLY A 12 28.81 36.00 11.06
C GLY A 12 28.02 35.96 9.75
N ASP A 13 28.56 35.37 8.68
CA ASP A 13 27.86 35.22 7.40
C ASP A 13 26.67 34.27 7.51
N ILE A 14 26.82 33.18 8.24
CA ILE A 14 25.84 32.12 8.42
C ILE A 14 25.93 31.54 9.83
N PHE A 15 24.85 30.88 10.29
CA PHE A 15 24.85 30.09 11.53
C PHE A 15 25.19 28.63 11.28
N GLN A 16 24.74 28.11 10.12
CA GLN A 16 24.93 26.73 9.70
C GLN A 16 24.90 26.65 8.17
N VAL A 17 25.66 25.69 7.63
CA VAL A 17 25.57 25.29 6.22
C VAL A 17 25.63 23.78 6.10
N ASN A 18 24.76 23.19 5.27
CA ASN A 18 24.78 21.78 4.97
C ASN A 18 25.69 21.49 3.77
N LEU A 19 26.86 20.89 3.98
CA LEU A 19 27.81 20.54 2.94
C LEU A 19 27.71 19.07 2.56
N SER A 20 27.91 18.78 1.28
CA SER A 20 27.81 17.42 0.77
C SER A 20 28.98 17.01 -0.13
N ARG A 21 29.12 15.69 -0.30
CA ARG A 21 30.03 15.11 -1.28
C ARG A 21 29.32 14.07 -2.13
N ARG A 22 29.66 14.00 -3.42
CA ARG A 22 29.13 13.03 -4.36
C ARG A 22 30.07 11.83 -4.50
N ILE A 23 29.50 10.64 -4.41
CA ILE A 23 30.17 9.38 -4.66
C ILE A 23 29.68 8.83 -6.00
N ARG A 24 30.61 8.35 -6.83
CA ARG A 24 30.36 7.66 -8.08
C ARG A 24 30.85 6.23 -7.97
N THR A 25 30.03 5.28 -8.42
CA THR A 25 30.40 3.87 -8.54
C THR A 25 29.79 3.28 -9.79
N LYS A 26 30.21 2.10 -10.19
CA LYS A 26 29.52 1.35 -11.24
C LYS A 26 28.27 0.72 -10.68
N ILE A 27 27.20 0.73 -11.49
CA ILE A 27 26.01 -0.04 -11.17
C ILE A 27 26.13 -1.42 -11.82
N SER A 28 25.95 -2.49 -11.05
CA SER A 28 25.91 -3.85 -11.54
C SER A 28 24.49 -4.41 -11.43
N GLY A 29 23.95 -4.94 -12.52
CA GLY A 29 22.64 -5.54 -12.57
C GLY A 29 21.49 -4.55 -12.78
N ASP A 30 20.28 -5.01 -12.50
CA ASP A 30 19.07 -4.24 -12.71
C ASP A 30 18.86 -3.17 -11.63
N ALA A 31 18.66 -1.92 -12.04
CA ALA A 31 18.48 -0.78 -11.15
C ALA A 31 17.24 -0.93 -10.23
N TYR A 32 16.18 -1.60 -10.68
CA TYR A 32 15.01 -1.86 -9.85
C TYR A 32 15.34 -2.81 -8.69
N ASN A 33 16.20 -3.80 -8.92
CA ASN A 33 16.68 -4.66 -7.84
C ASN A 33 17.56 -3.91 -6.83
N VAL A 34 18.36 -2.93 -7.30
CA VAL A 34 19.11 -2.03 -6.41
C VAL A 34 18.14 -1.21 -5.56
N TYR A 35 17.08 -0.65 -6.16
CA TYR A 35 16.03 0.05 -5.43
C TYR A 35 15.33 -0.83 -4.38
N ARG A 36 14.99 -2.06 -4.73
CA ARG A 36 14.39 -3.01 -3.78
C ARG A 36 15.29 -3.24 -2.55
N LYS A 37 16.60 -3.44 -2.78
CA LYS A 37 17.58 -3.57 -1.69
C LYS A 37 17.70 -2.28 -0.87
N LEU A 38 17.72 -1.12 -1.53
CA LEU A 38 17.77 0.18 -0.85
C LEU A 38 16.56 0.39 0.07
N ARG A 39 15.37 0.11 -0.44
CA ARG A 39 14.13 0.21 0.32
C ARG A 39 14.06 -0.78 1.48
N ALA A 40 14.60 -1.98 1.31
CA ALA A 40 14.67 -2.99 2.37
C ALA A 40 15.68 -2.61 3.47
N ALA A 41 16.83 -2.04 3.09
CA ALA A 41 17.88 -1.62 4.03
C ALA A 41 17.52 -0.32 4.78
N ASN A 42 16.81 0.58 4.13
CA ASN A 42 16.37 1.87 4.69
C ASN A 42 14.87 2.07 4.41
N PRO A 43 13.98 1.41 5.13
CA PRO A 43 12.53 1.64 5.01
C PRO A 43 12.23 3.11 5.32
N ALA A 44 11.60 3.82 4.38
CA ALA A 44 11.32 5.23 4.51
C ALA A 44 9.98 5.58 3.88
N PRO A 45 9.21 6.56 4.45
CA PRO A 45 7.85 6.86 4.03
C PRO A 45 7.76 7.43 2.60
N PHE A 46 8.83 8.03 2.09
CA PHE A 46 8.85 8.70 0.78
C PHE A 46 9.76 7.97 -0.21
N ALA A 47 9.78 6.63 -0.16
CA ALA A 47 10.55 5.83 -1.11
C ALA A 47 9.89 5.84 -2.49
N CYS A 48 10.69 6.03 -3.55
CA CYS A 48 10.20 5.99 -4.92
C CYS A 48 11.26 5.48 -5.91
N TYR A 49 10.79 4.93 -7.03
CA TYR A 49 11.59 4.55 -8.18
C TYR A 49 11.06 5.26 -9.42
N LEU A 50 11.92 6.03 -10.08
CA LEU A 50 11.58 6.75 -11.30
C LEU A 50 12.48 6.28 -12.44
N HIS A 51 11.88 6.10 -13.61
CA HIS A 51 12.55 5.62 -14.81
C HIS A 51 12.30 6.61 -15.98
N PHE A 52 13.32 7.35 -16.35
CA PHE A 52 13.29 8.32 -17.44
C PHE A 52 14.31 7.93 -18.53
N GLY A 53 13.90 7.05 -19.43
CA GLY A 53 14.80 6.56 -20.48
C GLY A 53 16.06 5.89 -19.90
N ASP A 54 17.22 6.51 -20.05
CA ASP A 54 18.48 5.97 -19.50
C ASP A 54 18.74 6.36 -18.05
N LEU A 55 17.98 7.33 -17.52
CA LEU A 55 18.12 7.78 -16.14
C LEU A 55 17.19 7.00 -15.21
N ARG A 56 17.73 6.56 -14.08
CA ARG A 56 17.01 5.91 -12.98
C ARG A 56 17.22 6.70 -11.70
N VAL A 57 16.15 6.99 -10.98
CA VAL A 57 16.20 7.61 -9.66
C VAL A 57 15.62 6.64 -8.65
N MET A 58 16.41 6.28 -7.66
CA MET A 58 16.07 5.33 -6.61
C MET A 58 16.16 6.06 -5.27
N SER A 59 15.04 6.45 -4.71
CA SER A 59 14.97 7.23 -3.47
C SER A 59 14.40 6.40 -2.32
N SER A 60 15.00 6.51 -1.15
CA SER A 60 14.47 6.02 0.12
C SER A 60 14.51 7.16 1.15
N SER A 61 13.88 8.28 0.81
CA SER A 61 13.89 9.47 1.63
C SER A 61 12.99 9.35 2.86
N PRO A 62 13.51 9.69 4.06
CA PRO A 62 12.70 9.72 5.27
C PRO A 62 11.98 11.05 5.48
N GLU A 63 12.35 12.12 4.76
CA GLU A 63 11.98 13.48 5.10
C GLU A 63 10.97 14.08 4.13
N ARG A 64 9.88 14.65 4.67
CA ARG A 64 8.90 15.43 3.89
C ARG A 64 9.46 16.83 3.64
N PHE A 65 9.38 17.25 2.38
CA PHE A 65 9.62 18.65 2.03
C PHE A 65 8.41 19.51 2.42
N PHE A 66 7.25 19.25 1.83
CA PHE A 66 5.97 19.76 2.32
C PHE A 66 4.81 18.91 1.81
N ARG A 67 3.67 19.00 2.50
CA ARG A 67 2.37 18.51 2.07
C ARG A 67 1.40 19.69 1.99
N LEU A 68 0.64 19.74 0.91
CA LEU A 68 -0.50 20.64 0.73
C LEU A 68 -1.78 19.81 0.70
N LYS A 69 -2.74 20.16 1.57
CA LYS A 69 -4.03 19.50 1.61
C LYS A 69 -5.08 20.44 2.23
N ASP A 70 -6.26 20.53 1.58
CA ASP A 70 -7.39 21.32 2.07
C ASP A 70 -7.04 22.79 2.38
N GLY A 71 -6.14 23.40 1.56
CA GLY A 71 -5.66 24.77 1.75
C GLY A 71 -4.59 24.94 2.84
N TRP A 72 -4.14 23.86 3.48
CA TRP A 72 -3.08 23.87 4.49
C TRP A 72 -1.79 23.31 3.96
N ILE A 73 -0.69 24.06 4.12
CA ILE A 73 0.66 23.56 3.89
C ILE A 73 1.29 23.13 5.21
N GLU A 74 1.96 21.97 5.19
CA GLU A 74 2.63 21.38 6.34
C GLU A 74 4.06 20.95 5.95
N THR A 75 5.03 21.25 6.79
CA THR A 75 6.41 20.75 6.68
C THR A 75 6.83 20.05 7.96
N ARG A 76 7.74 19.06 7.83
CA ARG A 76 8.14 18.23 8.97
C ARG A 76 9.65 17.98 8.97
N PRO A 77 10.45 18.95 9.39
CA PRO A 77 11.90 18.81 9.47
C PRO A 77 12.31 17.76 10.50
N ILE A 78 13.38 17.04 10.17
CA ILE A 78 13.99 16.00 11.00
C ILE A 78 15.40 16.45 11.38
N LYS A 79 15.72 16.42 12.70
CA LYS A 79 17.08 16.57 13.21
C LYS A 79 17.29 15.62 14.38
N GLY A 80 18.51 15.19 14.57
CA GLY A 80 18.82 14.20 15.60
C GLY A 80 18.35 12.79 15.23
N THR A 81 19.25 11.83 15.41
CA THR A 81 18.98 10.42 15.12
C THR A 81 19.71 9.55 16.13
N ARG A 82 19.02 8.54 16.65
CA ARG A 82 19.65 7.47 17.44
C ARG A 82 19.22 6.12 16.87
N PRO A 83 20.10 5.12 16.86
CA PRO A 83 19.72 3.76 16.47
C PRO A 83 18.71 3.17 17.45
N ARG A 84 18.01 2.13 17.04
CA ARG A 84 17.20 1.31 17.95
C ARG A 84 18.09 0.51 18.86
N GLY A 85 17.69 0.39 20.11
CA GLY A 85 18.36 -0.47 21.10
C GLY A 85 18.07 -1.96 20.86
N LYS A 86 18.86 -2.80 21.50
CA LYS A 86 18.66 -4.26 21.50
C LYS A 86 17.60 -4.73 22.50
N SER A 87 17.13 -3.85 23.36
CA SER A 87 16.09 -4.10 24.36
C SER A 87 15.22 -2.86 24.57
N ALA A 88 14.03 -3.04 25.16
CA ALA A 88 13.14 -1.92 25.49
C ALA A 88 13.78 -0.88 26.42
N GLN A 89 14.60 -1.32 27.37
CA GLN A 89 15.34 -0.43 28.29
C GLN A 89 16.41 0.39 27.56
N GLU A 90 17.08 -0.22 26.59
CA GLU A 90 18.07 0.49 25.75
C GLU A 90 17.37 1.48 24.80
N ASP A 91 16.20 1.13 24.26
CA ASP A 91 15.37 2.04 23.47
C ASP A 91 14.99 3.28 24.30
N GLU A 92 14.50 3.09 25.52
CA GLU A 92 14.12 4.17 26.41
C GLU A 92 15.31 5.10 26.71
N ARG A 93 16.46 4.52 27.06
CA ARG A 93 17.71 5.29 27.30
C ARG A 93 18.12 6.11 26.06
N LEU A 94 18.05 5.53 24.85
CA LEU A 94 18.43 6.21 23.61
C LEU A 94 17.44 7.33 23.25
N GLN A 95 16.16 7.17 23.56
CA GLN A 95 15.16 8.24 23.42
C GLN A 95 15.41 9.38 24.40
N GLU A 96 15.68 9.07 25.66
CA GLU A 96 16.05 10.08 26.67
C GLU A 96 17.32 10.84 26.30
N GLU A 97 18.36 10.13 25.83
CA GLU A 97 19.59 10.73 25.32
C GLU A 97 19.33 11.69 24.15
N LEU A 98 18.43 11.29 23.24
CA LEU A 98 18.06 12.11 22.08
C LEU A 98 17.31 13.38 22.52
N LEU A 99 16.39 13.27 23.48
CA LEU A 99 15.65 14.41 24.04
C LEU A 99 16.53 15.35 24.88
N ALA A 100 17.59 14.82 25.49
CA ALA A 100 18.53 15.60 26.28
C ALA A 100 19.65 16.24 25.43
N SER A 101 19.73 15.95 24.12
CA SER A 101 20.78 16.46 23.25
C SER A 101 20.55 17.94 22.92
N GLU A 102 21.23 18.84 23.64
CA GLU A 102 21.14 20.29 23.41
C GLU A 102 21.49 20.65 21.95
N LYS A 103 22.48 19.99 21.36
CA LYS A 103 22.86 20.20 19.96
C LYS A 103 21.71 19.88 19.00
N ASP A 104 21.13 18.66 19.11
CA ASP A 104 20.04 18.21 18.22
C ASP A 104 18.80 19.11 18.36
N LEU A 105 18.48 19.54 19.60
CA LEU A 105 17.38 20.46 19.89
C LEU A 105 17.62 21.85 19.33
N ALA A 106 18.83 22.40 19.47
CA ALA A 106 19.19 23.71 18.93
C ALA A 106 19.12 23.72 17.39
N GLU A 107 19.66 22.68 16.73
CA GLU A 107 19.58 22.52 15.28
C GLU A 107 18.12 22.40 14.80
N LEU A 108 17.29 21.60 15.48
CA LEU A 108 15.89 21.45 15.15
C LEU A 108 15.14 22.77 15.28
N THR A 109 15.34 23.51 16.39
CA THR A 109 14.70 24.80 16.64
C THR A 109 15.08 25.83 15.56
N MET A 110 16.34 25.87 15.16
CA MET A 110 16.82 26.78 14.10
C MET A 110 16.14 26.45 12.75
N ILE A 111 16.01 25.17 12.40
CA ILE A 111 15.35 24.78 11.15
C ILE A 111 13.84 25.05 11.22
N VAL A 112 13.20 24.85 12.37
CA VAL A 112 11.79 25.23 12.58
C VAL A 112 11.60 26.73 12.29
N ASP A 113 12.47 27.59 12.78
CA ASP A 113 12.36 29.03 12.54
C ASP A 113 12.58 29.39 11.07
N LEU A 114 13.53 28.74 10.42
CA LEU A 114 13.77 28.90 8.98
C LEU A 114 12.55 28.48 8.15
N GLU A 115 11.94 27.34 8.46
CA GLU A 115 10.76 26.86 7.73
C GLU A 115 9.49 27.65 8.06
N ARG A 116 9.35 28.17 9.28
CA ARG A 116 8.31 29.19 9.61
C ARG A 116 8.43 30.43 8.73
N ASN A 117 9.66 30.90 8.50
CA ASN A 117 9.91 32.04 7.60
C ASN A 117 9.50 31.71 6.18
N ASP A 118 9.84 30.53 5.67
CA ASP A 118 9.46 30.08 4.33
C ASP A 118 7.92 30.04 4.18
N LEU A 119 7.21 29.42 5.13
CA LEU A 119 5.75 29.35 5.11
C LEU A 119 5.09 30.74 5.28
N GLY A 120 5.70 31.64 6.07
CA GLY A 120 5.22 32.99 6.25
C GLY A 120 5.12 33.84 4.98
N ARG A 121 5.81 33.43 3.91
CA ARG A 121 5.80 34.10 2.60
C ARG A 121 4.58 33.78 1.75
N ILE A 122 3.88 32.68 2.04
CA ILE A 122 2.77 32.16 1.23
C ILE A 122 1.51 31.88 2.03
N CYS A 123 1.60 31.90 3.35
CA CYS A 123 0.46 31.66 4.23
C CYS A 123 -0.23 32.96 4.63
N ARG A 124 -1.47 32.87 5.04
CA ARG A 124 -2.22 33.97 5.65
C ARG A 124 -1.49 34.47 6.90
N MET A 125 -1.45 35.78 7.08
CA MET A 125 -0.81 36.40 8.25
C MET A 125 -1.39 35.83 9.55
N GLY A 126 -0.51 35.34 10.43
CA GLY A 126 -0.88 34.78 11.72
C GLY A 126 -1.36 33.32 11.69
N SER A 127 -1.42 32.67 10.52
CA SER A 127 -1.82 31.26 10.40
C SER A 127 -0.68 30.26 10.57
N VAL A 128 0.58 30.71 10.45
CA VAL A 128 1.74 29.82 10.61
C VAL A 128 1.94 29.46 12.08
N GLU A 129 1.81 28.19 12.38
CA GLU A 129 1.94 27.65 13.74
C GLU A 129 2.87 26.42 13.78
N VAL A 130 3.53 26.23 14.92
CA VAL A 130 4.28 25.01 15.22
C VAL A 130 3.37 24.13 16.06
N THR A 131 2.81 23.11 15.46
CA THR A 131 1.86 22.23 16.14
C THR A 131 2.55 21.19 17.03
N GLU A 132 3.79 20.80 16.65
CA GLU A 132 4.67 19.93 17.43
C GLU A 132 6.09 20.49 17.32
N LEU A 133 6.64 21.01 18.42
CA LEU A 133 7.99 21.58 18.40
C LEU A 133 9.08 20.49 18.48
N VAL A 134 8.87 19.51 19.35
CA VAL A 134 9.80 18.36 19.53
C VAL A 134 8.95 17.12 19.76
N LYS A 135 9.12 16.13 18.87
CA LYS A 135 8.47 14.83 18.99
C LYS A 135 9.45 13.74 18.58
N ILE A 136 9.52 12.67 19.38
CA ILE A 136 10.23 11.47 18.94
C ILE A 136 9.33 10.67 18.00
N GLU A 137 9.84 10.35 16.81
CA GLU A 137 9.26 9.36 15.93
C GLU A 137 10.12 8.10 15.93
N THR A 138 9.45 6.96 16.13
CA THR A 138 10.08 5.64 16.18
C THR A 138 9.94 4.97 14.83
N TYR A 139 11.06 4.72 14.18
CA TYR A 139 11.15 3.94 12.94
C TYR A 139 11.75 2.55 13.22
N ALA A 140 11.70 1.68 12.25
CA ALA A 140 12.17 0.30 12.41
C ALA A 140 13.62 0.19 12.86
N THR A 141 14.49 1.14 12.47
CA THR A 141 15.94 1.11 12.71
C THR A 141 16.45 2.28 13.53
N VAL A 142 15.67 3.35 13.67
CA VAL A 142 16.11 4.60 14.29
C VAL A 142 14.99 5.33 15.04
N PHE A 143 15.39 6.21 15.95
CA PHE A 143 14.58 7.30 16.50
C PHE A 143 14.97 8.61 15.84
N HIS A 144 13.98 9.45 15.53
CA HIS A 144 14.18 10.81 15.03
C HIS A 144 13.50 11.85 15.92
N LEU A 145 14.11 13.03 16.05
CA LEU A 145 13.41 14.22 16.51
C LEU A 145 12.78 14.92 15.30
N VAL A 146 11.49 15.18 15.40
CA VAL A 146 10.69 15.79 14.36
C VAL A 146 9.94 16.97 14.93
N SER A 147 9.81 18.04 14.15
CA SER A 147 8.86 19.12 14.39
C SER A 147 7.78 19.14 13.32
N THR A 148 6.64 19.75 13.61
CA THR A 148 5.56 19.95 12.62
C THR A 148 5.19 21.43 12.57
N ILE A 149 5.32 22.03 11.41
CA ILE A 149 4.96 23.43 11.13
C ILE A 149 3.87 23.40 10.04
N ARG A 150 2.82 24.17 10.24
CA ARG A 150 1.77 24.31 9.24
C ARG A 150 1.28 25.75 9.12
N GLY A 151 0.66 26.07 7.98
CA GLY A 151 0.03 27.36 7.76
C GLY A 151 -1.11 27.24 6.74
N GLU A 152 -2.10 28.11 6.84
CA GLU A 152 -3.17 28.23 5.86
C GLU A 152 -2.68 29.07 4.67
N LEU A 153 -2.79 28.55 3.43
CA LEU A 153 -2.39 29.30 2.25
C LEU A 153 -3.16 30.62 2.12
N ALA A 154 -2.47 31.66 1.70
CA ALA A 154 -3.09 32.91 1.34
C ALA A 154 -3.95 32.76 0.07
N ASP A 155 -4.95 33.61 -0.10
CA ASP A 155 -5.84 33.58 -1.24
C ASP A 155 -5.07 33.73 -2.56
N GLY A 156 -5.37 32.84 -3.53
CA GLY A 156 -4.75 32.84 -4.84
C GLY A 156 -3.38 32.15 -4.92
N MET A 157 -2.84 31.64 -3.82
CA MET A 157 -1.61 30.84 -3.80
C MET A 157 -1.90 29.39 -4.17
N ASP A 158 -0.98 28.78 -4.92
CA ASP A 158 -1.05 27.40 -5.34
C ASP A 158 0.21 26.60 -4.98
N VAL A 159 0.26 25.33 -5.38
CA VAL A 159 1.42 24.45 -5.16
C VAL A 159 2.71 24.97 -5.80
N THR A 160 2.61 25.70 -6.91
CA THR A 160 3.78 26.29 -7.59
C THR A 160 4.38 27.40 -6.76
N ASP A 161 3.53 28.21 -6.12
CA ASP A 161 3.96 29.28 -5.20
C ASP A 161 4.58 28.66 -3.94
N CYS A 162 4.01 27.55 -3.44
CA CYS A 162 4.62 26.79 -2.35
C CYS A 162 6.05 26.38 -2.69
N ILE A 163 6.26 25.77 -3.86
CA ILE A 163 7.60 25.37 -4.31
C ILE A 163 8.54 26.59 -4.42
N ARG A 164 8.11 27.66 -5.05
CA ARG A 164 8.94 28.88 -5.23
C ARG A 164 9.35 29.51 -3.91
N ALA A 165 8.47 29.50 -2.92
CA ALA A 165 8.74 30.14 -1.64
C ALA A 165 9.62 29.29 -0.72
N THR A 166 9.50 27.97 -0.76
CA THR A 166 10.12 27.06 0.21
C THR A 166 11.36 26.35 -0.34
N PHE A 167 11.48 26.19 -1.68
CA PHE A 167 12.60 25.45 -2.29
C PHE A 167 13.88 26.31 -2.35
N PRO A 168 15.04 25.67 -2.09
CA PRO A 168 15.23 24.35 -1.54
C PRO A 168 14.89 24.28 -0.05
N GLY A 169 14.68 23.04 0.47
CA GLY A 169 14.33 22.85 1.88
C GLY A 169 15.33 23.44 2.87
N GLY A 170 14.84 23.94 4.00
CA GLY A 170 15.68 24.56 5.02
C GLY A 170 16.66 23.57 5.66
N SER A 171 16.20 22.35 5.93
CA SER A 171 16.96 21.30 6.62
C SER A 171 18.22 20.83 5.89
N ILE A 172 18.28 21.08 4.56
CA ILE A 172 19.39 20.62 3.68
C ILE A 172 20.22 21.79 3.10
N THR A 173 19.95 23.02 3.50
CA THR A 173 20.69 24.21 3.05
C THR A 173 21.47 24.86 4.20
N GLY A 174 20.83 25.63 5.02
CA GLY A 174 21.42 26.33 6.16
C GLY A 174 20.73 27.67 6.43
N ALA A 175 21.24 28.41 7.41
CA ALA A 175 20.65 29.65 7.87
C ALA A 175 21.70 30.78 7.95
N PRO A 176 21.42 31.95 7.37
CA PRO A 176 20.33 32.34 6.48
C PRO A 176 20.38 31.61 5.14
N LYS A 177 19.22 31.20 4.60
CA LYS A 177 19.12 30.27 3.45
C LYS A 177 19.89 30.75 2.21
N ILE A 178 19.67 31.97 1.75
CA ILE A 178 20.29 32.47 0.52
C ILE A 178 21.81 32.47 0.65
N ARG A 179 22.34 33.00 1.74
CA ARG A 179 23.78 33.01 1.99
C ARG A 179 24.39 31.63 2.09
N ALA A 180 23.70 30.69 2.76
CA ALA A 180 24.11 29.31 2.82
C ALA A 180 24.15 28.65 1.42
N MET A 181 23.19 28.94 0.55
CA MET A 181 23.19 28.47 -0.85
C MET A 181 24.38 29.01 -1.67
N GLU A 182 24.73 30.27 -1.52
CA GLU A 182 25.90 30.86 -2.16
C GLU A 182 27.19 30.14 -1.72
N ILE A 183 27.33 29.90 -0.42
CA ILE A 183 28.48 29.19 0.16
C ILE A 183 28.53 27.73 -0.30
N ILE A 184 27.39 27.06 -0.42
CA ILE A 184 27.29 25.71 -0.98
C ILE A 184 27.81 25.71 -2.44
N ASP A 185 27.36 26.67 -3.25
CA ASP A 185 27.76 26.76 -4.65
C ASP A 185 29.27 27.07 -4.82
N GLU A 186 29.85 27.80 -3.88
CA GLU A 186 31.29 28.10 -3.83
C GLU A 186 32.11 26.88 -3.40
N LEU A 187 31.66 26.17 -2.34
CA LEU A 187 32.48 25.17 -1.68
C LEU A 187 32.30 23.74 -2.25
N GLU A 188 31.12 23.39 -2.76
CA GLU A 188 30.91 22.07 -3.33
C GLU A 188 31.49 21.96 -4.75
N PRO A 189 32.38 20.98 -5.02
CA PRO A 189 33.06 20.86 -6.30
C PRO A 189 32.13 20.43 -7.45
N VAL A 190 30.91 20.00 -7.13
CA VAL A 190 29.94 19.48 -8.10
C VAL A 190 28.51 19.94 -7.76
N LYS A 191 27.72 20.21 -8.78
CA LYS A 191 26.30 20.58 -8.59
C LYS A 191 25.50 19.43 -8.01
N ARG A 192 24.55 19.72 -7.14
CA ARG A 192 23.72 18.71 -6.43
C ARG A 192 22.74 17.96 -7.34
N ASN A 193 22.28 18.60 -8.42
CA ASN A 193 21.27 18.05 -9.34
C ASN A 193 20.00 17.60 -8.59
N ILE A 194 19.66 16.29 -8.65
CA ILE A 194 18.47 15.72 -7.97
C ILE A 194 18.67 15.66 -6.45
N TYR A 195 19.90 15.49 -5.99
CA TYR A 195 20.19 15.46 -4.54
C TYR A 195 19.73 16.75 -3.86
N THR A 196 19.05 16.63 -2.75
CA THR A 196 18.38 17.73 -2.02
C THR A 196 17.30 18.48 -2.82
N GLY A 197 16.89 17.94 -3.96
CA GLY A 197 15.70 18.35 -4.68
C GLY A 197 14.43 17.84 -4.02
N ALA A 198 13.33 17.86 -4.74
CA ALA A 198 12.04 17.37 -4.28
C ALA A 198 11.43 16.39 -5.28
N ILE A 199 10.87 15.30 -4.79
CA ILE A 199 10.14 14.32 -5.58
C ILE A 199 8.77 14.13 -4.91
N GLY A 200 7.71 14.24 -5.70
CA GLY A 200 6.36 14.14 -5.17
C GLY A 200 5.30 14.12 -6.25
N TYR A 201 4.09 14.46 -5.87
CA TYR A 201 2.96 14.52 -6.79
C TYR A 201 2.09 15.76 -6.52
N MET A 202 1.35 16.14 -7.55
CA MET A 202 0.29 17.13 -7.52
C MET A 202 -1.01 16.45 -7.92
N GLY A 203 -1.95 16.33 -6.97
CA GLY A 203 -3.25 15.72 -7.21
C GLY A 203 -4.21 16.67 -7.92
N PHE A 204 -5.14 16.13 -8.68
CA PHE A 204 -6.20 16.91 -9.32
C PHE A 204 -7.22 17.49 -8.30
N ASP A 205 -7.22 16.96 -7.08
CA ASP A 205 -7.99 17.47 -5.94
C ASP A 205 -7.28 18.62 -5.20
N GLY A 206 -6.12 19.07 -5.71
CA GLY A 206 -5.28 20.10 -5.10
C GLY A 206 -4.35 19.58 -4.00
N ALA A 207 -4.46 18.32 -3.58
CA ALA A 207 -3.53 17.74 -2.63
C ALA A 207 -2.16 17.49 -3.27
N SER A 208 -1.09 17.74 -2.53
CA SER A 208 0.28 17.51 -3.00
C SER A 208 1.16 17.07 -1.84
N ASP A 209 2.10 16.18 -2.10
CA ASP A 209 3.07 15.72 -1.10
C ASP A 209 4.43 15.51 -1.76
N PHE A 210 5.47 16.13 -1.20
CA PHE A 210 6.83 16.11 -1.72
C PHE A 210 7.81 15.71 -0.63
N ASN A 211 8.81 14.91 -1.02
CA ASN A 211 9.95 14.60 -0.18
C ASN A 211 11.13 15.53 -0.46
N ILE A 212 12.12 15.49 0.40
CA ILE A 212 13.47 15.98 0.12
C ILE A 212 14.27 14.80 -0.46
N ALA A 213 14.86 14.95 -1.65
CA ALA A 213 15.58 13.87 -2.32
C ALA A 213 16.95 13.60 -1.69
N ILE A 214 16.96 13.02 -0.48
CA ILE A 214 18.11 12.47 0.24
C ILE A 214 18.03 10.94 0.27
N ARG A 215 19.12 10.26 0.62
CA ARG A 215 19.21 8.78 0.51
C ARG A 215 18.77 8.30 -0.86
N THR A 216 19.25 9.00 -1.89
CA THR A 216 18.79 8.84 -3.28
C THR A 216 19.98 8.47 -4.16
N ILE A 217 19.82 7.41 -4.94
CA ILE A 217 20.77 6.98 -5.96
C ILE A 217 20.23 7.42 -7.32
N ILE A 218 21.11 8.02 -8.11
CA ILE A 218 20.85 8.37 -9.50
C ILE A 218 21.73 7.46 -10.35
N ALA A 219 21.16 6.73 -11.28
CA ALA A 219 21.93 5.84 -12.15
C ALA A 219 21.66 6.12 -13.62
N ASP A 220 22.74 6.09 -14.41
CA ASP A 220 22.71 5.93 -15.87
C ASP A 220 22.91 4.46 -16.26
N LYS A 221 23.25 4.17 -17.50
CA LYS A 221 23.48 2.79 -17.98
C LYS A 221 24.65 2.07 -17.28
N GLU A 222 25.65 2.81 -16.82
CA GLU A 222 26.93 2.26 -16.37
C GLU A 222 27.28 2.66 -14.95
N ASN A 223 26.82 3.83 -14.50
CA ASN A 223 27.25 4.43 -13.25
C ASN A 223 26.05 4.71 -12.34
N ALA A 224 26.32 4.62 -11.05
CA ALA A 224 25.45 5.12 -10.01
C ALA A 224 26.14 6.28 -9.27
N TYR A 225 25.36 7.28 -8.93
CA TYR A 225 25.77 8.46 -8.17
C TYR A 225 24.87 8.61 -6.97
N TYR A 226 25.46 8.92 -5.83
CA TYR A 226 24.72 9.34 -4.66
C TYR A 226 25.48 10.41 -3.91
N GLN A 227 24.77 11.25 -3.17
CA GLN A 227 25.38 12.28 -2.35
C GLN A 227 24.97 12.10 -0.89
N VAL A 228 25.90 12.48 -0.02
CA VAL A 228 25.76 12.47 1.44
C VAL A 228 26.35 13.74 1.99
N GLY A 229 25.75 14.28 3.04
CA GLY A 229 26.19 15.52 3.65
C GLY A 229 25.81 15.62 5.12
N GLY A 230 26.31 16.68 5.75
CA GLY A 230 26.03 17.04 7.14
C GLY A 230 25.95 18.53 7.34
N GLY A 231 25.29 18.96 8.41
CA GLY A 231 25.19 20.36 8.82
C GLY A 231 26.48 20.79 9.53
N ILE A 232 27.18 21.77 8.98
CA ILE A 232 28.39 22.32 9.56
C ILE A 232 28.02 23.50 10.44
N VAL A 233 28.40 23.42 11.71
CA VAL A 233 28.25 24.45 12.74
C VAL A 233 29.62 24.85 13.29
N TRP A 234 29.65 25.85 14.16
CA TRP A 234 30.91 26.36 14.75
C TRP A 234 31.78 25.26 15.38
N ASP A 235 31.15 24.33 16.10
CA ASP A 235 31.85 23.26 16.82
C ASP A 235 32.16 22.03 15.95
N SER A 236 31.82 22.06 14.64
CA SER A 236 32.11 20.94 13.73
C SER A 236 33.61 20.68 13.59
N VAL A 237 33.99 19.40 13.70
CA VAL A 237 35.35 18.92 13.50
C VAL A 237 35.45 18.21 12.16
N PRO A 238 36.36 18.61 11.24
CA PRO A 238 36.44 18.11 9.87
C PRO A 238 36.42 16.58 9.74
N GLU A 239 37.19 15.90 10.58
CA GLU A 239 37.31 14.44 10.60
C GLU A 239 36.00 13.78 11.01
N SER A 240 35.33 14.33 12.03
CA SER A 240 34.06 13.82 12.52
C SER A 240 32.95 13.99 11.46
N GLU A 241 32.88 15.14 10.82
CA GLU A 241 31.92 15.42 9.74
C GLU A 241 32.16 14.49 8.54
N TYR A 242 33.43 14.22 8.21
CA TYR A 242 33.77 13.25 7.17
C TYR A 242 33.31 11.83 7.53
N MET A 243 33.55 11.37 8.77
CA MET A 243 33.10 10.06 9.24
C MET A 243 31.57 9.96 9.21
N GLU A 244 30.86 11.00 9.62
CA GLU A 244 29.40 11.04 9.55
C GLU A 244 28.89 10.85 8.11
N THR A 245 29.59 11.43 7.11
CA THR A 245 29.21 11.19 5.69
C THR A 245 29.47 9.75 5.25
N LEU A 246 30.49 9.07 5.80
CA LEU A 246 30.73 7.65 5.53
C LEU A 246 29.62 6.79 6.12
N ASP A 247 29.23 7.05 7.35
CA ASP A 247 28.15 6.32 8.04
C ASP A 247 26.81 6.48 7.31
N LYS A 248 26.46 7.73 6.95
CA LYS A 248 25.23 8.03 6.17
C LYS A 248 25.22 7.38 4.78
N GLY A 249 26.40 7.19 4.17
CA GLY A 249 26.55 6.56 2.86
C GLY A 249 26.68 5.06 2.87
N SER A 250 27.02 4.47 4.02
CA SER A 250 27.44 3.07 4.16
C SER A 250 26.42 2.06 3.59
N ALA A 251 25.14 2.24 3.92
CA ALA A 251 24.08 1.37 3.44
C ALA A 251 23.96 1.41 1.90
N ILE A 252 24.01 2.59 1.30
CA ILE A 252 23.96 2.76 -0.16
C ILE A 252 25.19 2.13 -0.81
N GLN A 253 26.37 2.38 -0.25
CA GLN A 253 27.64 1.85 -0.75
C GLN A 253 27.64 0.32 -0.73
N ASN A 254 27.26 -0.31 0.37
CA ASN A 254 27.20 -1.76 0.51
C ASN A 254 26.25 -2.40 -0.52
N ILE A 255 25.08 -1.78 -0.74
CA ILE A 255 24.12 -2.25 -1.74
C ILE A 255 24.70 -2.19 -3.16
N LEU A 256 25.37 -1.08 -3.51
CA LEU A 256 25.96 -0.90 -4.86
C LEU A 256 27.18 -1.81 -5.08
N GLU A 257 27.95 -2.09 -4.04
CA GLU A 257 29.09 -3.02 -4.08
C GLU A 257 28.65 -4.51 -4.03
N GLY A 258 27.37 -4.77 -3.90
CA GLY A 258 26.85 -6.15 -3.82
C GLY A 258 27.26 -6.88 -2.53
N LYS A 259 27.73 -6.14 -1.52
CA LYS A 259 27.99 -6.71 -0.20
C LYS A 259 26.66 -6.98 0.48
N ASP A 260 26.44 -8.26 0.84
CA ASP A 260 25.35 -8.59 1.75
C ASP A 260 25.56 -7.79 3.03
N MET A 261 24.58 -6.97 3.37
CA MET A 261 24.53 -6.31 4.67
C MET A 261 24.31 -7.40 5.71
N GLY A 262 25.44 -7.97 6.16
CA GLY A 262 25.45 -9.13 7.04
C GLY A 262 24.64 -8.90 8.31
N ARG A 263 23.48 -9.51 8.36
CA ARG A 263 23.07 -10.15 9.60
C ARG A 263 23.98 -11.35 9.80
N GLU A 264 24.50 -11.54 11.01
CA GLU A 264 25.38 -12.64 11.38
C GLU A 264 24.98 -13.93 10.68
N LYS A 265 25.99 -14.52 10.02
CA LYS A 265 25.84 -15.79 9.33
C LYS A 265 25.51 -16.87 10.35
N ASP A 266 24.27 -17.27 10.41
CA ASP A 266 24.00 -18.66 10.71
C ASP A 266 24.31 -19.46 9.45
N THR A 267 25.53 -19.97 9.41
CA THR A 267 25.99 -20.93 8.42
C THR A 267 25.32 -22.28 8.72
N ALA A 268 24.25 -22.56 7.99
CA ALA A 268 23.78 -23.92 7.85
C ALA A 268 23.73 -24.30 6.35
N PRO A 269 24.25 -25.47 5.98
CA PRO A 269 24.36 -25.89 4.58
C PRO A 269 22.98 -26.17 4.03
N SER A 270 22.86 -25.93 2.70
CA SER A 270 21.67 -26.27 1.88
C SER A 270 21.19 -27.70 2.16
N LYS A 271 20.32 -27.87 3.15
CA LYS A 271 19.51 -29.06 3.31
C LYS A 271 18.17 -28.80 2.64
N LYS A 272 17.77 -29.74 1.76
CA LYS A 272 16.41 -29.86 1.24
C LYS A 272 15.41 -29.48 2.34
N ILE A 273 14.59 -28.46 2.04
CA ILE A 273 13.53 -28.00 2.93
C ILE A 273 12.56 -29.16 3.12
N LYS A 274 12.74 -29.90 4.21
CA LYS A 274 11.66 -30.69 4.78
C LYS A 274 10.68 -29.68 5.36
N SER A 275 9.42 -29.79 4.99
CA SER A 275 8.30 -29.01 5.48
C SER A 275 8.43 -28.72 6.98
N GLU A 276 8.91 -27.51 7.33
CA GLU A 276 8.71 -27.03 8.69
C GLU A 276 7.20 -26.82 8.84
N LYS A 277 6.58 -27.62 9.70
CA LYS A 277 5.18 -27.49 10.08
C LYS A 277 4.90 -26.01 10.37
N PHE A 278 3.88 -25.47 9.72
CA PHE A 278 3.39 -24.12 9.95
C PHE A 278 3.37 -23.80 11.44
N ARG A 279 4.00 -22.70 11.83
CA ARG A 279 3.85 -22.16 13.19
C ARG A 279 2.36 -21.89 13.42
N GLU A 280 1.89 -22.20 14.62
CA GLU A 280 0.53 -21.83 15.03
C GLU A 280 0.24 -20.37 14.65
N PRO A 281 -0.96 -20.05 14.13
CA PRO A 281 -1.29 -18.69 13.70
C PRO A 281 -0.97 -17.73 14.84
N LYS A 282 -0.14 -16.72 14.56
CA LYS A 282 0.15 -15.66 15.53
C LYS A 282 -1.17 -15.09 16.00
N LYS A 283 -1.38 -15.05 17.32
CA LYS A 283 -2.59 -14.56 17.97
C LYS A 283 -2.82 -13.05 17.72
N TYR A 284 -1.83 -12.37 17.15
CA TYR A 284 -1.80 -10.95 16.87
C TYR A 284 -1.29 -10.70 15.45
N ILE A 285 -1.93 -9.76 14.75
CA ILE A 285 -1.45 -9.22 13.49
C ILE A 285 -0.31 -8.26 13.85
N ASP A 286 0.82 -8.38 13.17
CA ASP A 286 1.92 -7.45 13.29
C ASP A 286 1.48 -6.10 12.70
N ASP A 287 1.70 -5.02 13.40
CA ASP A 287 1.35 -3.66 12.96
C ASP A 287 2.18 -3.19 11.74
N THR A 288 3.28 -3.88 11.46
CA THR A 288 4.12 -3.68 10.28
C THR A 288 3.71 -4.55 9.08
N ASP A 289 2.75 -5.45 9.25
CA ASP A 289 2.27 -6.35 8.19
C ASP A 289 1.60 -5.57 7.05
N PHE A 290 2.05 -5.80 5.83
CA PHE A 290 1.53 -5.11 4.64
C PHE A 290 0.05 -5.40 4.37
N GLY A 291 -0.46 -6.55 4.77
CA GLY A 291 -1.87 -6.84 4.72
C GLY A 291 -2.68 -5.95 5.65
N PHE A 292 -2.12 -5.63 6.83
CA PHE A 292 -2.72 -4.70 7.78
C PHE A 292 -2.56 -3.24 7.31
N MET A 293 -1.34 -2.82 6.97
CA MET A 293 -1.05 -1.42 6.64
C MET A 293 -1.65 -0.96 5.32
N TYR A 294 -1.65 -1.82 4.30
CA TYR A 294 -1.99 -1.44 2.92
C TYR A 294 -3.08 -2.30 2.29
N GLY A 295 -3.65 -3.26 3.03
CA GLY A 295 -4.56 -4.25 2.48
C GLY A 295 -3.88 -5.21 1.49
N LEU A 296 -2.53 -5.29 1.50
CA LEU A 296 -1.75 -6.19 0.64
C LEU A 296 -1.83 -7.62 1.17
N SER A 297 -3.00 -8.18 1.06
CA SER A 297 -3.30 -9.57 1.37
C SER A 297 -4.28 -10.12 0.35
N LEU A 298 -4.24 -11.42 0.15
CA LEU A 298 -5.24 -12.18 -0.59
C LEU A 298 -6.04 -13.02 0.39
N PHE A 299 -7.31 -13.27 0.08
CA PHE A 299 -8.08 -14.13 0.93
C PHE A 299 -9.04 -15.02 0.16
N GLU A 300 -9.33 -16.19 0.74
CA GLU A 300 -10.39 -17.07 0.33
C GLU A 300 -11.41 -17.25 1.46
N THR A 301 -12.67 -17.45 1.10
CA THR A 301 -13.74 -17.67 2.09
C THR A 301 -14.70 -18.71 1.56
N PHE A 302 -14.95 -19.75 2.33
CA PHE A 302 -15.83 -20.86 1.96
C PHE A 302 -16.47 -21.48 3.19
N PRO A 303 -17.64 -22.10 3.04
CA PRO A 303 -18.23 -22.92 4.09
C PRO A 303 -17.49 -24.25 4.17
N VAL A 304 -17.23 -24.69 5.38
CA VAL A 304 -16.81 -26.05 5.69
C VAL A 304 -18.09 -26.87 5.91
N GLN A 305 -18.25 -27.95 5.16
CA GLN A 305 -19.43 -28.81 5.24
C GLN A 305 -19.47 -29.55 6.58
N GLU A 306 -20.61 -30.21 6.89
CA GLU A 306 -20.75 -31.00 8.11
C GLU A 306 -19.79 -32.20 8.17
N ASP A 307 -19.37 -32.69 7.00
CA ASP A 307 -18.36 -33.75 6.85
C ASP A 307 -16.93 -33.22 6.84
N SER A 308 -16.71 -31.94 7.20
CA SER A 308 -15.43 -31.23 7.21
C SER A 308 -14.79 -31.04 5.83
N THR A 309 -15.52 -31.24 4.74
CA THR A 309 -15.04 -30.98 3.39
C THR A 309 -15.29 -29.53 2.95
N VAL A 310 -14.55 -29.07 1.94
CA VAL A 310 -14.71 -27.75 1.32
C VAL A 310 -14.98 -27.93 -0.16
N LYS A 311 -16.08 -27.35 -0.65
CA LYS A 311 -16.42 -27.37 -2.07
C LYS A 311 -15.44 -26.57 -2.90
N LEU A 312 -15.00 -27.11 -4.05
CA LEU A 312 -14.12 -26.45 -5.02
C LEU A 312 -12.79 -25.97 -4.41
N LEU A 313 -12.23 -26.73 -3.46
CA LEU A 313 -11.01 -26.36 -2.74
C LEU A 313 -9.84 -26.07 -3.71
N ASP A 314 -9.64 -26.90 -4.74
CA ASP A 314 -8.59 -26.72 -5.74
C ASP A 314 -8.78 -25.45 -6.57
N ALA A 315 -10.02 -25.08 -6.88
CA ALA A 315 -10.31 -23.84 -7.60
C ALA A 315 -10.00 -22.61 -6.75
N HIS A 316 -10.24 -22.67 -5.44
CA HIS A 316 -9.83 -21.63 -4.48
C HIS A 316 -8.30 -21.53 -4.39
N ALA A 317 -7.59 -22.66 -4.31
CA ALA A 317 -6.14 -22.74 -4.31
C ALA A 317 -5.55 -22.10 -5.57
N ASN A 318 -6.05 -22.49 -6.73
CA ASN A 318 -5.58 -21.96 -8.03
C ASN A 318 -5.84 -20.47 -8.18
N ARG A 319 -6.95 -19.94 -7.65
CA ARG A 319 -7.25 -18.50 -7.71
C ARG A 319 -6.29 -17.68 -6.86
N ILE A 320 -6.03 -18.08 -5.61
CA ILE A 320 -5.14 -17.33 -4.73
C ILE A 320 -3.71 -17.32 -5.26
N ILE A 321 -3.23 -18.43 -5.84
CA ILE A 321 -1.90 -18.52 -6.45
C ILE A 321 -1.80 -17.64 -7.67
N ARG A 322 -2.73 -17.75 -8.63
CA ARG A 322 -2.76 -16.88 -9.82
C ARG A 322 -2.84 -15.40 -9.46
N SER A 323 -3.59 -15.05 -8.42
CA SER A 323 -3.66 -13.66 -7.95
C SER A 323 -2.34 -13.19 -7.35
N ALA A 324 -1.65 -14.03 -6.58
CA ALA A 324 -0.34 -13.71 -6.03
C ALA A 324 0.71 -13.51 -7.14
N GLU A 325 0.77 -14.42 -8.11
CA GLU A 325 1.66 -14.31 -9.28
C GLU A 325 1.40 -13.02 -10.08
N SER A 326 0.12 -12.73 -10.38
CA SER A 326 -0.28 -11.53 -11.12
C SER A 326 0.10 -10.23 -10.39
N LEU A 327 0.04 -10.22 -9.07
CA LEU A 327 0.41 -9.08 -8.24
C LEU A 327 1.92 -9.05 -7.89
N GLY A 328 2.71 -10.00 -8.42
CA GLY A 328 4.15 -10.07 -8.20
C GLY A 328 4.57 -10.55 -6.81
N PHE A 329 3.72 -11.32 -6.12
CA PHE A 329 4.00 -11.85 -4.79
C PHE A 329 4.31 -13.36 -4.85
N ALA A 330 5.36 -13.76 -4.16
CA ALA A 330 5.63 -15.18 -3.93
C ALA A 330 4.75 -15.68 -2.77
N VAL A 331 3.99 -16.74 -3.00
CA VAL A 331 3.34 -17.49 -1.90
C VAL A 331 4.20 -18.69 -1.51
N PRO A 332 4.23 -19.09 -0.23
CA PRO A 332 5.14 -20.13 0.25
C PRO A 332 4.63 -21.56 -0.02
N PHE A 333 3.64 -21.71 -0.90
CA PHE A 333 2.97 -23.01 -1.16
C PHE A 333 2.47 -23.09 -2.62
N GLY A 334 2.39 -24.32 -3.14
CA GLY A 334 1.66 -24.66 -4.36
C GLY A 334 0.19 -24.97 -4.09
N ALA A 335 -0.59 -25.25 -5.15
CA ALA A 335 -2.04 -25.52 -5.03
C ALA A 335 -2.35 -26.74 -4.16
N CYS A 336 -1.58 -27.83 -4.32
CA CYS A 336 -1.75 -29.04 -3.51
C CYS A 336 -1.42 -28.78 -2.04
N GLU A 337 -0.30 -28.12 -1.76
CA GLU A 337 0.12 -27.78 -0.39
C GLU A 337 -0.90 -26.87 0.30
N TRP A 338 -1.47 -25.90 -0.44
CA TRP A 338 -2.51 -25.02 0.13
C TRP A 338 -3.74 -25.81 0.52
N GLY A 339 -4.18 -26.79 -0.30
CA GLY A 339 -5.27 -27.70 0.01
C GLY A 339 -4.99 -28.51 1.29
N GLU A 340 -3.77 -29.06 1.44
CA GLU A 340 -3.33 -29.78 2.63
C GLU A 340 -3.35 -28.88 3.88
N ILE A 341 -2.81 -27.65 3.79
CA ILE A 341 -2.79 -26.67 4.87
C ILE A 341 -4.20 -26.37 5.38
N VAL A 342 -5.15 -26.17 4.47
CA VAL A 342 -6.55 -25.89 4.81
C VAL A 342 -7.20 -27.10 5.47
N THR A 343 -7.00 -28.30 4.92
CA THR A 343 -7.58 -29.54 5.42
C THR A 343 -7.02 -29.91 6.79
N ASP A 344 -5.72 -29.76 7.00
CA ASP A 344 -5.05 -29.98 8.28
C ASP A 344 -5.58 -29.02 9.35
N TYR A 345 -5.75 -27.72 8.99
CA TYR A 345 -6.31 -26.74 9.91
C TYR A 345 -7.75 -27.08 10.31
N ILE A 346 -8.61 -27.46 9.34
CA ILE A 346 -9.99 -27.89 9.59
C ILE A 346 -10.03 -29.09 10.54
N SER A 347 -9.18 -30.07 10.29
CA SER A 347 -9.12 -31.31 11.10
C SER A 347 -8.60 -31.04 12.51
N ALA A 348 -7.52 -30.26 12.65
CA ALA A 348 -6.91 -29.94 13.94
C ALA A 348 -7.84 -29.12 14.86
N HIS A 349 -8.74 -28.31 14.29
CA HIS A 349 -9.66 -27.46 15.05
C HIS A 349 -11.11 -27.96 15.04
N THR A 350 -11.36 -29.13 14.46
CA THR A 350 -12.69 -29.77 14.38
C THR A 350 -13.75 -28.80 13.81
N ILE A 351 -13.43 -28.18 12.67
CA ILE A 351 -14.30 -27.18 12.03
C ILE A 351 -15.30 -27.92 11.14
N CYS A 352 -16.60 -27.76 11.40
CA CYS A 352 -17.70 -28.26 10.57
C CYS A 352 -18.87 -27.26 10.64
N GLY A 353 -19.67 -27.15 9.59
CA GLY A 353 -20.84 -26.29 9.54
C GLY A 353 -20.54 -24.78 9.61
N LYS A 354 -19.29 -24.36 9.59
CA LYS A 354 -18.83 -22.97 9.78
C LYS A 354 -18.27 -22.38 8.49
N ILE A 355 -18.12 -21.06 8.47
CA ILE A 355 -17.44 -20.35 7.40
C ILE A 355 -15.99 -20.13 7.80
N LEU A 356 -15.05 -20.64 6.99
CA LEU A 356 -13.63 -20.43 7.13
C LEU A 356 -13.15 -19.38 6.15
N ARG A 357 -12.38 -18.41 6.63
CA ARG A 357 -11.63 -17.46 5.82
C ARG A 357 -10.14 -17.72 6.01
N VAL A 358 -9.43 -17.89 4.91
CA VAL A 358 -7.98 -18.03 4.85
C VAL A 358 -7.44 -16.77 4.22
N THR A 359 -6.60 -16.05 4.94
CA THR A 359 -5.98 -14.81 4.48
C THR A 359 -4.48 -15.03 4.38
N VAL A 360 -3.90 -14.73 3.23
CA VAL A 360 -2.45 -14.72 3.01
C VAL A 360 -2.02 -13.27 2.98
N SER A 361 -1.32 -12.85 4.00
CA SER A 361 -0.66 -11.54 4.04
C SER A 361 0.74 -11.64 3.48
N PHE A 362 1.21 -10.59 2.83
CA PHE A 362 2.53 -10.58 2.18
C PHE A 362 3.68 -10.25 3.12
N GLY A 363 3.43 -10.31 4.43
CA GLY A 363 4.43 -10.08 5.46
C GLY A 363 4.77 -8.61 5.67
N ASP A 364 5.86 -8.36 6.35
CA ASP A 364 6.34 -7.02 6.66
C ASP A 364 7.51 -6.58 5.77
N ALA A 365 7.95 -5.33 5.94
CA ALA A 365 9.07 -4.77 5.21
C ALA A 365 10.43 -5.39 5.57
N ALA A 366 10.53 -6.04 6.73
CA ALA A 366 11.78 -6.61 7.24
C ALA A 366 12.01 -8.04 6.72
N GLU A 367 10.92 -8.81 6.63
CA GLU A 367 10.94 -10.16 6.06
C GLU A 367 9.71 -10.29 5.16
N ILE A 368 9.90 -10.28 3.83
CA ILE A 368 8.83 -10.60 2.86
C ILE A 368 8.54 -12.10 2.98
N LYS A 369 8.04 -12.52 4.13
CA LYS A 369 7.55 -13.86 4.38
C LYS A 369 6.04 -13.80 4.47
N PRO A 370 5.34 -14.28 3.44
CA PRO A 370 3.89 -14.40 3.50
C PRO A 370 3.47 -15.17 4.75
N SER A 371 2.45 -14.66 5.42
CA SER A 371 1.84 -15.32 6.58
C SER A 371 0.43 -15.77 6.23
N VAL A 372 0.03 -16.95 6.73
CA VAL A 372 -1.30 -17.49 6.52
C VAL A 372 -2.09 -17.35 7.81
N HIS A 373 -3.24 -16.72 7.74
CA HIS A 373 -4.13 -16.48 8.87
C HIS A 373 -5.49 -17.12 8.61
N PHE A 374 -5.99 -17.82 9.62
CA PHE A 374 -7.29 -18.44 9.58
C PHE A 374 -8.25 -17.70 10.50
N SER A 375 -9.48 -17.48 10.03
CA SER A 375 -10.56 -16.98 10.87
C SER A 375 -11.83 -17.78 10.59
N CYS A 376 -12.53 -18.16 11.65
CA CYS A 376 -13.71 -18.97 11.57
C CYS A 376 -14.90 -18.21 12.18
N ARG A 377 -16.08 -18.35 11.57
CA ARG A 377 -17.34 -17.76 12.08
C ARG A 377 -18.51 -18.69 11.84
N GLU A 378 -19.57 -18.50 12.60
CA GLU A 378 -20.81 -19.26 12.41
C GLU A 378 -21.43 -18.98 11.03
N ASN A 379 -22.02 -20.02 10.43
CA ASN A 379 -22.73 -19.91 9.18
C ASN A 379 -24.18 -19.43 9.43
N SER A 380 -24.37 -18.13 9.54
CA SER A 380 -25.71 -17.53 9.73
C SER A 380 -26.66 -17.69 8.53
N ASN A 381 -26.17 -18.24 7.42
CA ASN A 381 -26.95 -18.46 6.19
C ASN A 381 -27.59 -19.85 6.10
N SER A 382 -27.51 -20.69 7.15
CA SER A 382 -28.09 -22.04 7.18
C SER A 382 -29.62 -22.06 7.30
N GLY A 383 -30.26 -20.92 7.52
CA GLY A 383 -31.72 -20.77 7.44
C GLY A 383 -32.18 -20.37 6.06
N SER A 384 -33.09 -21.12 5.45
CA SER A 384 -33.74 -20.75 4.20
C SER A 384 -34.49 -19.42 4.39
N ARG A 385 -33.95 -18.32 3.87
CA ARG A 385 -34.81 -17.18 3.57
C ARG A 385 -35.57 -17.56 2.30
N ASP A 386 -36.83 -17.88 2.43
CA ASP A 386 -37.76 -18.19 1.30
C ASP A 386 -37.96 -17.02 0.34
N HIS A 387 -37.38 -15.86 0.67
CA HIS A 387 -37.43 -14.66 -0.16
C HIS A 387 -36.15 -14.54 -0.98
N GLY A 388 -36.30 -14.35 -2.31
CA GLY A 388 -35.18 -14.09 -3.20
C GLY A 388 -34.36 -12.84 -2.76
N TYR A 389 -33.13 -12.77 -3.25
CA TYR A 389 -32.18 -11.69 -2.91
C TYR A 389 -32.67 -10.35 -3.45
N ARG A 390 -32.68 -9.33 -2.60
CA ARG A 390 -33.04 -7.96 -2.96
C ARG A 390 -31.77 -7.15 -3.16
N ILE A 391 -31.61 -6.55 -4.33
CA ILE A 391 -30.39 -5.85 -4.72
C ILE A 391 -30.73 -4.39 -5.07
N GLN A 392 -29.94 -3.44 -4.55
CA GLN A 392 -30.00 -2.05 -4.97
C GLN A 392 -28.83 -1.74 -5.92
N VAL A 393 -29.07 -0.94 -6.96
CA VAL A 393 -27.99 -0.44 -7.80
C VAL A 393 -27.15 0.54 -6.97
N ALA A 394 -25.85 0.35 -6.93
CA ALA A 394 -24.92 1.19 -6.16
C ALA A 394 -24.71 2.55 -6.86
N ASN A 395 -24.62 3.61 -6.06
CA ASN A 395 -24.17 4.92 -6.57
C ASN A 395 -22.66 4.96 -6.84
N THR A 396 -21.91 4.06 -6.22
CA THR A 396 -20.46 3.94 -6.40
C THR A 396 -20.14 3.18 -7.68
N ILE A 397 -19.25 3.73 -8.48
CA ILE A 397 -18.82 3.14 -9.76
C ILE A 397 -17.66 2.20 -9.52
N ARG A 398 -17.73 0.97 -10.06
CA ARG A 398 -16.63 0.03 -10.07
C ARG A 398 -15.55 0.49 -11.04
N ASN A 399 -14.32 0.62 -10.56
CA ASN A 399 -13.19 0.90 -11.45
C ASN A 399 -12.68 -0.39 -12.09
N GLU A 400 -13.11 -0.65 -13.33
CA GLU A 400 -12.72 -1.82 -14.11
C GLU A 400 -11.25 -1.82 -14.54
N THR A 401 -10.59 -0.65 -14.52
CA THR A 401 -9.15 -0.53 -14.87
C THR A 401 -8.23 -0.74 -13.67
N SER A 402 -8.79 -0.87 -12.46
CA SER A 402 -8.00 -1.15 -11.27
C SER A 402 -7.38 -2.55 -11.32
N ILE A 403 -6.08 -2.63 -11.10
CA ILE A 403 -5.37 -3.92 -10.98
C ILE A 403 -5.96 -4.81 -9.88
N LEU A 404 -6.64 -4.24 -8.89
CA LEU A 404 -7.23 -4.98 -7.77
C LEU A 404 -8.62 -5.55 -8.08
N SER A 405 -9.30 -5.07 -9.13
CA SER A 405 -10.70 -5.44 -9.42
C SER A 405 -10.88 -6.93 -9.69
N THR A 406 -9.88 -7.59 -10.28
CA THR A 406 -9.90 -9.02 -10.61
C THR A 406 -9.29 -9.91 -9.54
N HIS A 407 -8.89 -9.35 -8.40
CA HIS A 407 -8.23 -10.09 -7.32
C HIS A 407 -9.00 -9.99 -6.01
N LYS A 408 -9.03 -11.11 -5.25
CA LYS A 408 -9.69 -11.15 -3.94
C LYS A 408 -8.73 -10.67 -2.85
N THR A 409 -8.54 -9.35 -2.78
CA THR A 409 -7.58 -8.70 -1.88
C THR A 409 -8.21 -8.22 -0.58
N GLY A 410 -7.36 -7.92 0.43
CA GLY A 410 -7.77 -7.27 1.67
C GLY A 410 -8.33 -5.85 1.52
N ASN A 411 -8.16 -5.21 0.36
CA ASN A 411 -8.73 -3.89 0.03
C ASN A 411 -10.24 -3.97 -0.22
N TYR A 412 -11.00 -4.39 0.78
CA TYR A 412 -12.43 -4.69 0.69
C TYR A 412 -13.32 -3.60 1.32
N ALA A 413 -12.74 -2.46 1.69
CA ALA A 413 -13.43 -1.39 2.39
C ALA A 413 -14.58 -0.80 1.57
N GLU A 414 -14.38 -0.54 0.27
CA GLU A 414 -15.43 -0.02 -0.63
C GLU A 414 -16.63 -0.96 -0.65
N ASN A 415 -16.40 -2.25 -0.94
CA ASN A 415 -17.46 -3.27 -0.96
C ASN A 415 -18.22 -3.33 0.36
N TYR A 416 -17.50 -3.26 1.49
CA TYR A 416 -18.10 -3.31 2.82
C TYR A 416 -18.98 -2.07 3.11
N LEU A 417 -18.48 -0.88 2.80
CA LEU A 417 -19.20 0.37 3.05
C LEU A 417 -20.47 0.48 2.18
N VAL A 418 -20.37 0.11 0.90
CA VAL A 418 -21.52 0.06 -0.01
C VAL A 418 -22.54 -0.97 0.48
N LEU A 419 -22.13 -2.18 0.85
CA LEU A 419 -23.02 -3.18 1.43
C LEU A 419 -23.73 -2.64 2.69
N LYS A 420 -22.97 -2.06 3.62
CA LYS A 420 -23.52 -1.50 4.87
C LYS A 420 -24.59 -0.45 4.59
N SER A 421 -24.38 0.40 3.58
CA SER A 421 -25.33 1.46 3.21
C SER A 421 -26.67 0.93 2.71
N VAL A 422 -26.70 -0.21 2.01
CA VAL A 422 -27.93 -0.79 1.45
C VAL A 422 -28.62 -1.74 2.43
N VAL A 423 -27.87 -2.47 3.25
CA VAL A 423 -28.44 -3.36 4.29
C VAL A 423 -29.30 -2.57 5.29
N SER A 424 -28.92 -1.34 5.63
CA SER A 424 -29.74 -0.47 6.49
C SER A 424 -31.09 -0.10 5.87
N ARG A 425 -31.28 -0.33 4.57
CA ARG A 425 -32.50 -0.07 3.78
C ARG A 425 -33.22 -1.35 3.36
N ASN A 426 -32.92 -2.49 4.04
CA ASN A 426 -33.49 -3.80 3.79
C ASN A 426 -33.17 -4.43 2.40
N TYR A 427 -32.00 -4.14 1.85
CA TYR A 427 -31.44 -4.87 0.71
C TYR A 427 -30.40 -5.89 1.21
N ASP A 428 -30.24 -6.96 0.46
CA ASP A 428 -29.28 -8.03 0.77
C ASP A 428 -27.89 -7.72 0.20
N ASP A 429 -27.82 -6.95 -0.89
CA ASP A 429 -26.59 -6.59 -1.60
C ASP A 429 -26.76 -5.34 -2.45
N ALA A 430 -25.66 -4.83 -3.02
CA ALA A 430 -25.67 -3.76 -3.99
C ALA A 430 -24.94 -4.16 -5.28
N LEU A 431 -25.52 -3.81 -6.44
CA LEU A 431 -24.97 -4.06 -7.76
C LEU A 431 -24.12 -2.86 -8.22
N PHE A 432 -22.86 -3.09 -8.51
CA PHE A 432 -21.99 -2.10 -9.12
C PHE A 432 -22.17 -2.03 -10.63
N LEU A 433 -22.12 -0.83 -11.17
CA LEU A 433 -21.88 -0.54 -12.57
C LEU A 433 -20.43 -0.05 -12.72
N ASN A 434 -19.81 -0.32 -13.88
CA ASN A 434 -18.48 0.20 -14.17
C ASN A 434 -18.54 1.64 -14.75
N SER A 435 -17.40 2.23 -15.09
CA SER A 435 -17.30 3.59 -15.60
C SER A 435 -18.06 3.80 -16.92
N GLN A 436 -18.28 2.73 -17.69
CA GLN A 436 -19.05 2.73 -18.94
C GLN A 436 -20.54 2.39 -18.73
N ARG A 437 -21.02 2.36 -17.48
CA ARG A 437 -22.39 1.98 -17.10
C ARG A 437 -22.75 0.53 -17.43
N ASN A 438 -21.77 -0.35 -17.70
CA ASN A 438 -22.03 -1.77 -17.84
C ASN A 438 -22.19 -2.42 -16.44
N LEU A 439 -22.99 -3.48 -16.41
CA LEU A 439 -23.10 -4.34 -15.23
C LEU A 439 -21.73 -4.90 -14.84
N ALA A 440 -21.40 -4.84 -13.57
CA ALA A 440 -20.22 -5.48 -13.03
C ALA A 440 -20.62 -6.67 -12.13
N GLU A 441 -20.39 -6.55 -10.86
CA GLU A 441 -20.75 -7.56 -9.86
C GLU A 441 -21.43 -6.91 -8.66
N THR A 442 -21.97 -7.70 -7.73
CA THR A 442 -22.44 -7.12 -6.47
C THR A 442 -21.28 -6.95 -5.48
N THR A 443 -21.55 -6.42 -4.30
CA THR A 443 -20.47 -6.20 -3.30
C THR A 443 -19.77 -7.49 -2.89
N LYS A 444 -20.39 -8.66 -3.10
CA LYS A 444 -19.84 -9.97 -2.67
C LYS A 444 -20.14 -11.14 -3.61
N CYS A 445 -20.88 -10.91 -4.72
CA CYS A 445 -21.32 -11.98 -5.62
C CYS A 445 -21.14 -11.59 -7.09
N ASN A 446 -20.89 -12.57 -7.95
CA ASN A 446 -21.02 -12.39 -9.40
C ASN A 446 -22.50 -12.49 -9.81
N LEU A 447 -22.87 -11.81 -10.90
CA LEU A 447 -24.22 -11.71 -11.42
C LEU A 447 -24.41 -12.57 -12.66
N PHE A 448 -25.58 -13.23 -12.75
CA PHE A 448 -26.07 -13.93 -13.93
C PHE A 448 -27.51 -13.56 -14.20
N PHE A 449 -27.87 -13.56 -15.48
CA PHE A 449 -29.27 -13.42 -15.88
C PHE A 449 -29.59 -14.32 -17.08
N VAL A 450 -30.85 -14.69 -17.21
CA VAL A 450 -31.35 -15.53 -18.29
C VAL A 450 -32.29 -14.73 -19.16
N LYS A 451 -32.08 -14.79 -20.47
CA LYS A 451 -32.98 -14.23 -21.49
C LYS A 451 -33.05 -15.22 -22.64
N ASN A 452 -34.28 -15.61 -23.06
CA ASN A 452 -34.55 -16.54 -24.16
C ASN A 452 -33.74 -17.86 -24.04
N GLU A 453 -33.73 -18.46 -22.87
CA GLU A 453 -32.99 -19.70 -22.53
C GLU A 453 -31.46 -19.61 -22.67
N ILE A 454 -30.92 -18.42 -22.86
CA ILE A 454 -29.48 -18.15 -22.88
C ILE A 454 -29.08 -17.56 -21.55
N LEU A 455 -27.95 -18.04 -20.99
CA LEU A 455 -27.36 -17.55 -19.76
C LEU A 455 -26.34 -16.45 -20.07
N TYR A 456 -26.47 -15.32 -19.40
CA TYR A 456 -25.59 -14.16 -19.56
C TYR A 456 -24.87 -13.84 -18.24
N THR A 457 -23.63 -13.38 -18.32
CA THR A 457 -22.86 -12.86 -17.18
C THR A 457 -21.86 -11.80 -17.66
N PRO A 458 -21.61 -10.73 -16.89
CA PRO A 458 -20.55 -9.79 -17.22
C PRO A 458 -19.20 -10.48 -17.42
N ASP A 459 -18.41 -10.02 -18.39
CA ASP A 459 -17.04 -10.50 -18.61
C ASP A 459 -16.05 -9.87 -17.61
N LEU A 460 -14.82 -10.37 -17.58
CA LEU A 460 -13.79 -9.90 -16.64
C LEU A 460 -13.38 -8.43 -16.91
N PHE A 461 -13.57 -7.93 -18.13
CA PHE A 461 -13.28 -6.54 -18.49
C PHE A 461 -14.28 -5.54 -17.91
N CYS A 462 -15.37 -6.04 -17.32
CA CYS A 462 -16.30 -5.21 -16.54
C CYS A 462 -15.79 -4.90 -15.12
N GLY A 463 -14.61 -5.38 -14.73
CA GLY A 463 -14.01 -5.15 -13.40
C GLY A 463 -14.59 -6.06 -12.33
N ILE A 464 -14.89 -7.31 -12.68
CA ILE A 464 -15.44 -8.32 -11.77
C ILE A 464 -14.37 -9.30 -11.28
N LEU A 465 -14.61 -9.88 -10.11
CA LEU A 465 -13.80 -10.99 -9.61
C LEU A 465 -14.05 -12.25 -10.46
N PRO A 466 -12.99 -13.00 -10.89
CA PRO A 466 -13.13 -14.34 -11.46
C PRO A 466 -13.59 -15.32 -10.36
N GLY A 467 -14.91 -15.38 -10.13
CA GLY A 467 -15.49 -16.16 -9.05
C GLY A 467 -15.37 -17.66 -9.29
N VAL A 468 -14.98 -18.42 -8.26
CA VAL A 468 -14.87 -19.88 -8.32
C VAL A 468 -16.23 -20.52 -8.66
N VAL A 469 -17.31 -20.06 -8.02
CA VAL A 469 -18.67 -20.54 -8.33
C VAL A 469 -19.14 -20.02 -9.70
N ARG A 470 -18.72 -18.80 -10.12
CA ARG A 470 -19.02 -18.29 -11.46
C ARG A 470 -18.43 -19.22 -12.54
N GLU A 471 -17.18 -19.60 -12.40
CA GLU A 471 -16.51 -20.51 -13.35
C GLU A 471 -17.21 -21.88 -13.39
N PHE A 472 -17.56 -22.44 -12.23
CA PHE A 472 -18.32 -23.67 -12.13
C PHE A 472 -19.67 -23.57 -12.88
N VAL A 473 -20.43 -22.48 -12.66
CA VAL A 473 -21.73 -22.26 -13.33
C VAL A 473 -21.56 -22.22 -14.84
N ILE A 474 -20.57 -21.51 -15.37
CA ILE A 474 -20.30 -21.42 -16.81
C ILE A 474 -19.98 -22.79 -17.41
N GLN A 475 -19.09 -23.55 -16.76
CA GLN A 475 -18.69 -24.87 -17.24
C GLN A 475 -19.87 -25.87 -17.23
N ARG A 476 -20.65 -25.89 -16.15
CA ARG A 476 -21.80 -26.80 -16.01
C ARG A 476 -22.94 -26.43 -16.94
N ALA A 477 -23.27 -25.15 -17.09
CA ALA A 477 -24.29 -24.70 -18.05
C ALA A 477 -23.92 -25.13 -19.47
N LYS A 478 -22.68 -24.94 -19.90
CA LYS A 478 -22.19 -25.42 -21.21
C LYS A 478 -22.29 -26.95 -21.33
N ALA A 479 -21.95 -27.69 -20.30
CA ALA A 479 -22.06 -29.16 -20.28
C ALA A 479 -23.52 -29.65 -20.36
N MET A 480 -24.47 -28.87 -19.86
CA MET A 480 -25.91 -29.12 -19.94
C MET A 480 -26.54 -28.65 -21.25
N GLY A 481 -25.75 -28.15 -22.20
CA GLY A 481 -26.23 -27.63 -23.49
C GLY A 481 -26.85 -26.24 -23.42
N ILE A 482 -26.69 -25.52 -22.31
CA ILE A 482 -27.16 -24.14 -22.16
C ILE A 482 -26.12 -23.20 -22.77
N THR A 483 -26.54 -22.35 -23.70
CA THR A 483 -25.65 -21.32 -24.28
C THR A 483 -25.32 -20.28 -23.23
N VAL A 484 -24.01 -19.97 -23.08
CA VAL A 484 -23.52 -18.98 -22.13
C VAL A 484 -22.82 -17.84 -22.88
N ASN A 485 -23.25 -16.62 -22.63
CA ASN A 485 -22.67 -15.39 -23.18
C ASN A 485 -22.01 -14.57 -22.07
N GLU A 486 -20.68 -14.47 -22.14
CA GLU A 486 -19.89 -13.55 -21.32
C GLU A 486 -19.68 -12.25 -22.11
N GLY A 487 -19.99 -11.08 -21.52
CA GLY A 487 -19.92 -9.83 -22.27
C GLY A 487 -20.23 -8.58 -21.46
N LYS A 488 -20.39 -7.46 -22.13
CA LYS A 488 -20.75 -6.17 -21.54
C LYS A 488 -22.27 -5.98 -21.68
N PHE A 489 -22.95 -5.82 -20.57
CA PHE A 489 -24.38 -5.67 -20.47
C PHE A 489 -24.75 -4.45 -19.64
N THR A 490 -25.93 -3.89 -19.84
CA THR A 490 -26.42 -2.72 -19.12
C THR A 490 -27.66 -3.08 -18.28
N LEU A 491 -28.18 -2.10 -17.54
CA LEU A 491 -29.40 -2.29 -16.73
C LEU A 491 -30.61 -2.62 -17.58
N GLU A 492 -30.68 -2.12 -18.81
CA GLU A 492 -31.75 -2.43 -19.77
C GLU A 492 -31.81 -3.92 -20.11
N ASN A 493 -30.64 -4.60 -20.15
CA ASN A 493 -30.63 -6.05 -20.36
C ASN A 493 -31.28 -6.82 -19.21
N LEU A 494 -31.18 -6.29 -17.96
CA LEU A 494 -31.86 -6.89 -16.81
C LEU A 494 -33.38 -6.72 -16.87
N SER A 495 -33.88 -5.60 -17.42
CA SER A 495 -35.33 -5.38 -17.55
C SER A 495 -36.02 -6.40 -18.47
N GLU A 496 -35.26 -7.00 -19.37
CA GLU A 496 -35.71 -8.03 -20.30
C GLU A 496 -35.42 -9.46 -19.82
N ALA A 497 -34.75 -9.61 -18.65
CA ALA A 497 -34.39 -10.90 -18.10
C ALA A 497 -35.62 -11.64 -17.55
N GLN A 498 -35.62 -12.95 -17.71
CA GLN A 498 -36.63 -13.87 -17.17
C GLN A 498 -36.23 -14.37 -15.80
N GLU A 499 -34.93 -14.59 -15.57
CA GLU A 499 -34.34 -15.03 -14.34
C GLU A 499 -33.09 -14.22 -14.05
N VAL A 500 -32.84 -13.91 -12.76
CA VAL A 500 -31.58 -13.32 -12.29
C VAL A 500 -31.15 -14.08 -11.04
N PHE A 501 -29.84 -14.39 -10.97
CA PHE A 501 -29.26 -14.99 -9.79
C PHE A 501 -27.85 -14.49 -9.54
N VAL A 502 -27.37 -14.63 -8.32
CA VAL A 502 -26.03 -14.26 -7.90
C VAL A 502 -25.31 -15.45 -7.32
N THR A 503 -23.94 -15.41 -7.38
CA THR A 503 -23.11 -16.55 -6.94
C THR A 503 -21.93 -16.10 -6.11
N ASN A 504 -21.68 -16.80 -5.01
CA ASN A 504 -20.40 -16.81 -4.32
C ASN A 504 -20.23 -18.12 -3.53
N SER A 505 -19.05 -18.35 -2.99
CA SER A 505 -18.75 -19.64 -2.30
C SER A 505 -19.53 -19.82 -1.00
N VAL A 506 -19.96 -18.76 -0.33
CA VAL A 506 -20.65 -18.83 0.98
C VAL A 506 -22.15 -19.11 0.83
N ILE A 507 -22.80 -18.40 -0.11
CA ILE A 507 -24.25 -18.55 -0.30
C ILE A 507 -24.60 -19.51 -1.44
N GLY A 508 -23.58 -20.00 -2.17
CA GLY A 508 -23.80 -20.81 -3.38
C GLY A 508 -24.43 -19.98 -4.50
N ILE A 509 -25.53 -20.48 -5.04
CA ILE A 509 -26.33 -19.84 -6.07
C ILE A 509 -27.62 -19.33 -5.41
N ARG A 510 -27.90 -18.05 -5.56
CA ARG A 510 -29.10 -17.42 -4.98
C ARG A 510 -29.89 -16.65 -6.02
N ARG A 511 -31.17 -16.95 -6.11
CA ARG A 511 -32.15 -16.25 -6.96
C ARG A 511 -32.32 -14.82 -6.46
N VAL A 512 -32.41 -13.89 -7.40
CA VAL A 512 -32.70 -12.47 -7.14
C VAL A 512 -34.20 -12.23 -7.33
N SER A 513 -34.82 -11.60 -6.34
CA SER A 513 -36.25 -11.25 -6.42
C SER A 513 -36.48 -9.86 -7.03
N VAL A 514 -35.57 -8.93 -6.76
CA VAL A 514 -35.70 -7.56 -7.30
C VAL A 514 -34.33 -6.90 -7.43
N ILE A 515 -34.15 -6.11 -8.50
CA ILE A 515 -33.05 -5.15 -8.65
C ILE A 515 -33.69 -3.79 -8.90
N GLU A 516 -33.39 -2.83 -8.03
CA GLU A 516 -33.92 -1.48 -8.12
C GLU A 516 -32.84 -0.41 -7.88
N GLU A 517 -32.96 0.72 -8.56
CA GLU A 517 -32.09 1.89 -8.38
C GLU A 517 -32.72 2.85 -7.36
N SER A 518 -34.04 2.99 -7.42
CA SER A 518 -34.87 3.72 -6.45
C SER A 518 -36.24 3.05 -6.32
N ALA A 519 -37.08 3.51 -5.41
CA ALA A 519 -38.41 2.98 -5.19
C ALA A 519 -39.27 3.05 -6.49
N ASP A 520 -39.01 4.03 -7.35
CA ASP A 520 -39.72 4.26 -8.59
C ASP A 520 -39.05 3.67 -9.84
N GLN A 521 -37.87 3.09 -9.68
CA GLN A 521 -37.08 2.56 -10.80
C GLN A 521 -36.60 1.14 -10.53
N ILE A 522 -37.39 0.18 -10.99
CA ILE A 522 -37.14 -1.27 -10.87
C ILE A 522 -36.62 -1.77 -12.22
N TRP A 523 -35.41 -2.34 -12.20
CA TRP A 523 -34.75 -2.93 -13.36
C TRP A 523 -35.06 -4.41 -13.56
N PHE A 524 -35.31 -5.13 -12.47
CA PHE A 524 -35.71 -6.52 -12.49
C PHE A 524 -36.66 -6.81 -11.35
N GLN A 525 -37.72 -7.53 -11.63
CA GLN A 525 -38.62 -8.11 -10.65
C GLN A 525 -38.98 -9.52 -11.08
N ASP A 526 -38.70 -10.45 -10.21
CA ASP A 526 -38.98 -11.87 -10.45
C ASP A 526 -40.47 -12.16 -10.57
N ARG A 527 -40.83 -12.89 -11.61
CA ARG A 527 -42.25 -13.16 -11.96
C ARG A 527 -42.60 -14.64 -12.01
N ALA A 528 -41.61 -15.54 -11.96
CA ALA A 528 -41.82 -16.97 -12.13
C ALA A 528 -40.72 -17.81 -11.48
N GLU A 529 -40.97 -19.10 -11.26
CA GLU A 529 -39.90 -20.04 -10.87
C GLU A 529 -38.86 -20.17 -11.99
N GLY A 530 -37.60 -19.75 -11.70
CA GLY A 530 -36.50 -19.79 -12.63
C GLY A 530 -36.05 -21.20 -12.94
N ARG A 531 -36.39 -21.73 -14.13
CA ARG A 531 -36.04 -23.09 -14.55
C ARG A 531 -34.53 -23.31 -14.65
N ILE A 532 -33.82 -22.43 -15.32
CA ILE A 532 -32.37 -22.55 -15.54
C ILE A 532 -31.62 -22.35 -14.23
N THR A 533 -32.01 -21.36 -13.43
CA THR A 533 -31.44 -21.14 -12.10
C THR A 533 -31.58 -22.37 -11.22
N SER A 534 -32.77 -22.98 -11.19
CA SER A 534 -33.02 -24.19 -10.37
C SER A 534 -32.21 -25.39 -10.85
N MET A 535 -32.08 -25.60 -12.15
CA MET A 535 -31.27 -26.68 -12.73
C MET A 535 -29.78 -26.53 -12.32
N ILE A 536 -29.23 -25.34 -12.47
CA ILE A 536 -27.82 -25.06 -12.11
C ILE A 536 -27.61 -25.17 -10.58
N GLN A 537 -28.61 -24.76 -9.79
CA GLN A 537 -28.57 -24.88 -8.33
C GLN A 537 -28.55 -26.34 -7.84
N ILE A 538 -29.37 -27.20 -8.46
CA ILE A 538 -29.37 -28.63 -8.20
C ILE A 538 -27.99 -29.24 -8.52
N GLU A 539 -27.46 -28.89 -9.69
CA GLU A 539 -26.16 -29.35 -10.16
C GLU A 539 -25.02 -28.92 -9.22
N TYR A 540 -25.05 -27.66 -8.74
CA TYR A 540 -24.09 -27.16 -7.75
C TYR A 540 -24.17 -27.91 -6.43
N ASN A 541 -25.36 -28.25 -5.98
CA ASN A 541 -25.54 -28.96 -4.71
C ASN A 541 -25.09 -30.42 -4.77
N GLN A 542 -25.29 -31.09 -5.92
CA GLN A 542 -25.02 -32.52 -6.09
C GLN A 542 -23.59 -32.83 -6.54
N ASN A 543 -23.00 -32.03 -7.42
CA ASN A 543 -21.75 -32.33 -8.12
C ASN A 543 -20.57 -31.43 -7.76
N CYS A 544 -20.73 -30.57 -6.77
CA CYS A 544 -19.65 -29.73 -6.28
C CYS A 544 -18.93 -30.47 -5.14
N LYS A 545 -18.00 -31.36 -5.49
CA LYS A 545 -17.07 -31.97 -4.52
C LYS A 545 -15.78 -31.20 -4.42
#